data_41fab156666124eb7dc65563411d9d24
#
_entry.id   41fab156666124eb7dc65563411d9d24
#
_cell.length_a   1.000
_cell.length_b   1.000
_cell.length_c   1.000
_cell.angle_alpha   90.00
_cell.angle_beta   90.00
_cell.angle_gamma   90.00
#
_symmetry.space_group_name_H-M   'P 1'
#
loop_
_entity.id
_entity.type
_entity.pdbx_description
1 polymer ?
#
loop_
_entity_poly.entity_id
_entity_poly.type
_entity_poly.pdbx_seq_one_letter_code
_entity_poly.pdbx_strand_id
1 'polypeptide(L)'
;EYGTKSPNKVVDVRRKGVGWIFQDFHLVERLTALDNVIFSLELSGIPSAEAEDRARKALERVGLGDRMNFIPDQLSGGQQQRVAVARAISGSRSLILADEPTGNLDVKSAQEIIHLFQDLCREDGISVLMVTHDPLQASMADRMLLLKDGLTAASDIRSAWGIEEVN
;
A
#
# COMPACT_ATOMS: atom_id res chain seq x y z
N GLU A 1 21.14 8.68 0.62
CA GLU A 1 21.36 9.77 1.60
C GLU A 1 20.51 10.97 1.25
N TYR A 2 19.42 11.19 2.01
CA TYR A 2 18.49 12.31 1.76
C TYR A 2 18.96 13.62 2.40
N GLY A 3 19.81 13.58 3.40
CA GLY A 3 20.23 14.74 4.21
C GLY A 3 20.99 15.85 3.49
N THR A 4 21.49 15.59 2.27
CA THR A 4 22.23 16.56 1.46
C THR A 4 21.46 17.06 0.23
N LYS A 5 20.22 16.55 -0.01
CA LYS A 5 19.44 16.96 -1.17
C LYS A 5 18.57 18.18 -0.85
N SER A 6 18.39 19.05 -1.85
CA SER A 6 17.46 20.18 -1.71
C SER A 6 16.03 19.68 -1.45
N PRO A 7 15.18 20.46 -0.72
CA PRO A 7 13.79 20.10 -0.44
C PRO A 7 13.00 19.66 -1.68
N ASN A 8 13.18 20.32 -2.81
CA ASN A 8 12.51 19.99 -4.07
C ASN A 8 12.90 18.61 -4.60
N LYS A 9 14.16 18.21 -4.47
CA LYS A 9 14.61 16.85 -4.87
C LYS A 9 14.05 15.76 -3.96
N VAL A 10 13.84 16.05 -2.67
CA VAL A 10 13.20 15.13 -1.73
C VAL A 10 11.72 14.93 -2.09
N VAL A 11 11.01 16.01 -2.44
CA VAL A 11 9.62 15.94 -2.91
C VAL A 11 9.50 15.09 -4.19
N ASP A 12 10.41 15.28 -5.15
CA ASP A 12 10.42 14.48 -6.38
C ASP A 12 10.66 13.00 -6.12
N VAL A 13 11.59 12.66 -5.21
CA VAL A 13 11.83 11.27 -4.83
C VAL A 13 10.60 10.64 -4.15
N ARG A 14 9.94 11.38 -3.25
CA ARG A 14 8.69 10.91 -2.62
C ARG A 14 7.59 10.68 -3.66
N ARG A 15 7.41 11.61 -4.59
CA ARG A 15 6.37 11.55 -5.60
C ARG A 15 6.57 10.43 -6.61
N LYS A 16 7.83 10.20 -7.06
CA LYS A 16 8.16 9.27 -8.14
C LYS A 16 8.67 7.91 -7.66
N GLY A 17 9.26 7.84 -6.47
CA GLY A 17 9.98 6.65 -6.00
C GLY A 17 9.23 5.78 -5.00
N VAL A 18 8.18 6.31 -4.34
CA VAL A 18 7.51 5.62 -3.24
C VAL A 18 6.00 5.64 -3.42
N GLY A 19 5.37 4.48 -3.30
CA GLY A 19 3.92 4.33 -3.17
C GLY A 19 3.51 4.50 -1.70
N TRP A 20 2.37 5.13 -1.46
CA TRP A 20 1.85 5.33 -0.11
C TRP A 20 0.46 4.72 0.02
N ILE A 21 0.27 3.96 1.10
CA ILE A 21 -1.00 3.36 1.49
C ILE A 21 -1.27 3.74 2.94
N PHE A 22 -2.49 4.18 3.23
CA PHE A 22 -2.92 4.64 4.55
C PHE A 22 -4.13 3.84 5.02
N GLN A 23 -4.41 3.87 6.30
CA GLN A 23 -5.56 3.25 6.93
C GLN A 23 -6.90 3.77 6.36
N ASP A 24 -7.02 5.07 6.12
CA ASP A 24 -8.25 5.74 5.65
C ASP A 24 -8.39 5.79 4.12
N PHE A 25 -7.68 4.93 3.38
CA PHE A 25 -7.70 4.83 1.92
C PHE A 25 -7.35 6.12 1.16
N HIS A 26 -7.75 7.28 1.64
CA HIS A 26 -7.58 8.61 1.03
C HIS A 26 -8.00 8.64 -0.44
N LEU A 27 -9.18 8.11 -0.74
CA LEU A 27 -9.80 8.19 -2.05
C LEU A 27 -10.60 9.48 -2.19
N VAL A 28 -10.66 10.01 -3.39
CA VAL A 28 -11.54 11.14 -3.72
C VAL A 28 -12.94 10.58 -3.95
N GLU A 29 -13.88 10.91 -3.06
CA GLU A 29 -15.22 10.30 -2.96
C GLU A 29 -16.05 10.37 -4.24
N ARG A 30 -15.88 11.42 -5.03
CA ARG A 30 -16.66 11.66 -6.27
C ARG A 30 -15.99 11.14 -7.54
N LEU A 31 -14.78 10.62 -7.43
CA LEU A 31 -14.06 10.00 -8.54
C LEU A 31 -14.29 8.50 -8.53
N THR A 32 -14.34 7.90 -9.72
CA THR A 32 -14.38 6.45 -9.86
C THR A 32 -13.06 5.82 -9.37
N ALA A 33 -13.04 4.50 -9.20
CA ALA A 33 -11.81 3.77 -8.89
C ALA A 33 -10.72 4.06 -9.93
N LEU A 34 -11.09 4.08 -11.22
CA LEU A 34 -10.19 4.40 -12.31
C LEU A 34 -9.67 5.83 -12.21
N ASP A 35 -10.56 6.81 -12.03
CA ASP A 35 -10.18 8.22 -11.96
C ASP A 35 -9.32 8.53 -10.74
N ASN A 36 -9.52 7.85 -9.61
CA ASN A 36 -8.68 7.96 -8.42
C ASN A 36 -7.22 7.56 -8.71
N VAL A 37 -7.01 6.54 -9.54
CA VAL A 37 -5.67 6.10 -9.93
C VAL A 37 -5.09 7.04 -10.99
N ILE A 38 -5.86 7.40 -12.03
CA ILE A 38 -5.45 8.35 -13.09
C ILE A 38 -5.01 9.66 -12.47
N PHE A 39 -5.81 10.24 -11.58
CA PHE A 39 -5.52 11.52 -10.91
C PHE A 39 -4.15 11.50 -10.20
N SER A 40 -3.82 10.42 -9.51
CA SER A 40 -2.52 10.27 -8.86
C SER A 40 -1.34 10.22 -9.84
N LEU A 41 -1.54 9.58 -11.00
CA LEU A 41 -0.53 9.49 -12.05
C LEU A 41 -0.31 10.84 -12.73
N GLU A 42 -1.37 11.56 -13.05
CA GLU A 42 -1.31 12.90 -13.64
C GLU A 42 -0.63 13.92 -12.70
N LEU A 43 -0.94 13.88 -11.41
CA LEU A 43 -0.22 14.66 -10.38
C LEU A 43 1.28 14.31 -10.33
N SER A 44 1.64 13.09 -10.72
CA SER A 44 3.04 12.66 -10.82
C SER A 44 3.70 13.07 -12.14
N GLY A 45 2.95 13.71 -13.05
CA GLY A 45 3.42 14.20 -14.34
C GLY A 45 3.34 13.18 -15.46
N ILE A 46 2.55 12.11 -15.31
CA ILE A 46 2.30 11.12 -16.38
C ILE A 46 1.22 11.70 -17.31
N PRO A 47 1.40 11.68 -18.64
CA PRO A 47 0.39 12.11 -19.60
C PRO A 47 -0.91 11.29 -19.51
N SER A 48 -2.08 11.93 -19.70
CA SER A 48 -3.40 11.32 -19.44
C SER A 48 -3.61 9.98 -20.17
N ALA A 49 -3.23 9.88 -21.45
CA ALA A 49 -3.39 8.62 -22.20
C ALA A 49 -2.56 7.46 -21.61
N GLU A 50 -1.35 7.74 -21.15
CA GLU A 50 -0.48 6.76 -20.48
C GLU A 50 -0.99 6.48 -19.05
N ALA A 51 -1.50 7.51 -18.36
CA ALA A 51 -2.08 7.37 -17.02
C ALA A 51 -3.29 6.44 -17.02
N GLU A 52 -4.17 6.54 -18.03
CA GLU A 52 -5.34 5.66 -18.15
C GLU A 52 -4.91 4.19 -18.37
N ASP A 53 -3.99 3.91 -19.30
CA ASP A 53 -3.51 2.54 -19.54
C ASP A 53 -2.88 1.92 -18.27
N ARG A 54 -2.02 2.68 -17.60
CA ARG A 54 -1.39 2.25 -16.34
C ARG A 54 -2.40 2.03 -15.21
N ALA A 55 -3.41 2.90 -15.09
CA ALA A 55 -4.44 2.80 -14.09
C ALA A 55 -5.30 1.55 -14.28
N ARG A 56 -5.69 1.24 -15.51
CA ARG A 56 -6.45 0.02 -15.84
C ARG A 56 -5.66 -1.24 -15.47
N LYS A 57 -4.41 -1.34 -15.89
CA LYS A 57 -3.52 -2.46 -15.54
C LYS A 57 -3.34 -2.62 -14.03
N ALA A 58 -3.18 -1.51 -13.30
CA ALA A 58 -3.06 -1.56 -11.85
C ALA A 58 -4.34 -2.05 -11.16
N LEU A 59 -5.53 -1.61 -11.64
CA LEU A 59 -6.81 -2.07 -11.10
C LEU A 59 -7.07 -3.55 -11.44
N GLU A 60 -6.72 -4.01 -12.63
CA GLU A 60 -6.76 -5.44 -12.97
C GLU A 60 -5.84 -6.26 -12.06
N ARG A 61 -4.61 -5.78 -11.81
CA ARG A 61 -3.63 -6.45 -10.95
C ARG A 61 -4.11 -6.65 -9.51
N VAL A 62 -4.92 -5.73 -9.00
CA VAL A 62 -5.53 -5.84 -7.66
C VAL A 62 -6.91 -6.49 -7.67
N GLY A 63 -7.38 -7.03 -8.80
CA GLY A 63 -8.65 -7.75 -8.93
C GLY A 63 -9.88 -6.84 -8.97
N LEU A 64 -9.77 -5.61 -9.47
CA LEU A 64 -10.86 -4.64 -9.60
C LEU A 64 -11.19 -4.27 -11.06
N GLY A 65 -10.85 -5.12 -12.02
CA GLY A 65 -11.12 -4.88 -13.43
C GLY A 65 -12.59 -4.63 -13.77
N ASP A 66 -13.52 -5.29 -13.07
CA ASP A 66 -14.98 -5.15 -13.23
C ASP A 66 -15.59 -4.02 -12.38
N ARG A 67 -14.78 -3.32 -11.57
CA ARG A 67 -15.20 -2.26 -10.64
C ARG A 67 -14.60 -0.89 -10.95
N MET A 68 -13.93 -0.73 -12.08
CA MET A 68 -13.20 0.50 -12.45
C MET A 68 -14.08 1.76 -12.43
N ASN A 69 -15.36 1.63 -12.79
CA ASN A 69 -16.30 2.74 -12.88
C ASN A 69 -17.10 3.00 -11.59
N PHE A 70 -16.81 2.29 -10.51
CA PHE A 70 -17.50 2.46 -9.22
C PHE A 70 -16.82 3.58 -8.43
N ILE A 71 -17.65 4.42 -7.79
CA ILE A 71 -17.17 5.42 -6.82
C ILE A 71 -16.96 4.75 -5.45
N PRO A 72 -16.15 5.35 -4.54
CA PRO A 72 -15.85 4.76 -3.24
C PRO A 72 -17.07 4.28 -2.45
N ASP A 73 -18.17 5.02 -2.43
CA ASP A 73 -19.39 4.65 -1.73
C ASP A 73 -20.06 3.35 -2.25
N GLN A 74 -19.71 2.92 -3.45
CA GLN A 74 -20.20 1.68 -4.07
C GLN A 74 -19.26 0.49 -3.84
N LEU A 75 -18.14 0.70 -3.16
CA LEU A 75 -17.09 -0.27 -2.91
C LEU A 75 -17.05 -0.65 -1.43
N SER A 76 -16.81 -1.95 -1.13
CA SER A 76 -16.49 -2.36 0.24
C SER A 76 -15.16 -1.77 0.71
N GLY A 77 -14.91 -1.73 2.03
CA GLY A 77 -13.65 -1.24 2.59
C GLY A 77 -12.43 -1.95 1.99
N GLY A 78 -12.48 -3.28 1.85
CA GLY A 78 -11.41 -4.05 1.20
C GLY A 78 -11.22 -3.68 -0.28
N GLN A 79 -12.31 -3.38 -1.01
CA GLN A 79 -12.22 -2.90 -2.40
C GLN A 79 -11.64 -1.48 -2.47
N GLN A 80 -12.03 -0.59 -1.56
CA GLN A 80 -11.45 0.75 -1.46
C GLN A 80 -9.95 0.69 -1.17
N GLN A 81 -9.52 -0.22 -0.29
CA GLN A 81 -8.10 -0.43 -0.01
C GLN A 81 -7.36 -0.98 -1.23
N ARG A 82 -7.97 -1.88 -2.01
CA ARG A 82 -7.39 -2.35 -3.28
C ARG A 82 -7.23 -1.20 -4.29
N VAL A 83 -8.14 -0.22 -4.35
CA VAL A 83 -7.96 1.01 -5.15
C VAL A 83 -6.75 1.81 -4.65
N ALA A 84 -6.57 1.96 -3.34
CA ALA A 84 -5.41 2.63 -2.76
C ALA A 84 -4.10 1.89 -3.09
N VAL A 85 -4.12 0.54 -3.08
CA VAL A 85 -2.98 -0.28 -3.52
C VAL A 85 -2.71 -0.07 -5.01
N ALA A 86 -3.74 -0.12 -5.88
CA ALA A 86 -3.58 0.14 -7.32
C ALA A 86 -2.94 1.52 -7.58
N ARG A 87 -3.39 2.55 -6.85
CA ARG A 87 -2.79 3.89 -6.89
C ARG A 87 -1.31 3.87 -6.50
N ALA A 88 -0.94 3.08 -5.50
CA ALA A 88 0.45 3.00 -5.05
C ALA A 88 1.37 2.30 -6.07
N ILE A 89 0.89 1.26 -6.77
CA ILE A 89 1.71 0.48 -7.72
C ILE A 89 1.73 1.05 -9.13
N SER A 90 0.71 1.81 -9.55
CA SER A 90 0.53 2.31 -10.93
C SER A 90 1.68 3.18 -11.44
N GLY A 91 2.43 3.83 -10.54
CA GLY A 91 3.56 4.70 -10.87
C GLY A 91 4.89 3.97 -11.10
N SER A 92 4.93 2.66 -11.29
CA SER A 92 6.15 1.84 -11.44
C SER A 92 7.14 2.04 -10.29
N ARG A 93 6.64 2.03 -9.07
CA ARG A 93 7.42 2.26 -7.85
C ARG A 93 7.93 0.92 -7.31
N SER A 94 9.18 0.90 -6.85
CA SER A 94 9.81 -0.30 -6.28
C SER A 94 9.61 -0.44 -4.76
N LEU A 95 9.09 0.61 -4.09
CA LEU A 95 8.85 0.63 -2.65
C LEU A 95 7.44 1.15 -2.36
N ILE A 96 6.73 0.44 -1.51
CA ILE A 96 5.45 0.86 -0.92
C ILE A 96 5.66 1.06 0.59
N LEU A 97 5.18 2.17 1.10
CA LEU A 97 5.05 2.42 2.53
C LEU A 97 3.57 2.31 2.89
N ALA A 98 3.23 1.38 3.77
CA ALA A 98 1.87 1.09 4.20
C ALA A 98 1.74 1.35 5.71
N ASP A 99 0.91 2.32 6.08
CA ASP A 99 0.67 2.72 7.46
C ASP A 99 -0.71 2.21 7.89
N GLU A 100 -0.73 1.19 8.76
CA GLU A 100 -1.93 0.48 9.22
C GLU A 100 -2.91 0.11 8.08
N PRO A 101 -2.45 -0.53 6.98
CA PRO A 101 -3.22 -0.64 5.75
C PRO A 101 -4.49 -1.50 5.87
N THR A 102 -4.69 -2.14 6.99
CA THR A 102 -5.81 -3.06 7.25
C THR A 102 -6.63 -2.66 8.48
N GLY A 103 -6.28 -1.53 9.14
CA GLY A 103 -6.88 -1.12 10.40
C GLY A 103 -8.39 -0.88 10.34
N ASN A 104 -8.94 -0.52 9.16
CA ASN A 104 -10.36 -0.27 8.93
C ASN A 104 -11.06 -1.44 8.21
N LEU A 105 -10.45 -2.63 8.15
CA LEU A 105 -10.97 -3.78 7.42
C LEU A 105 -11.43 -4.89 8.37
N ASP A 106 -12.40 -5.69 7.91
CA ASP A 106 -12.70 -6.97 8.53
C ASP A 106 -11.54 -7.97 8.37
N VAL A 107 -11.50 -9.00 9.20
CA VAL A 107 -10.40 -9.99 9.25
C VAL A 107 -10.12 -10.63 7.88
N LYS A 108 -11.17 -10.97 7.14
CA LYS A 108 -11.02 -11.61 5.83
C LYS A 108 -10.42 -10.64 4.82
N SER A 109 -10.97 -9.43 4.72
CA SER A 109 -10.45 -8.39 3.83
C SER A 109 -9.00 -8.01 4.19
N ALA A 110 -8.67 -7.95 5.48
CA ALA A 110 -7.31 -7.71 5.94
C ALA A 110 -6.34 -8.77 5.44
N GLN A 111 -6.68 -10.05 5.60
CA GLN A 111 -5.86 -11.17 5.09
C GLN A 111 -5.67 -11.09 3.58
N GLU A 112 -6.72 -10.78 2.83
CA GLU A 112 -6.64 -10.62 1.36
C GLU A 112 -5.68 -9.49 0.94
N ILE A 113 -5.64 -8.38 1.68
CA ILE A 113 -4.68 -7.29 1.42
C ILE A 113 -3.25 -7.72 1.74
N ILE A 114 -3.01 -8.44 2.83
CA ILE A 114 -1.67 -8.94 3.15
C ILE A 114 -1.19 -9.93 2.09
N HIS A 115 -2.04 -10.86 1.64
CA HIS A 115 -1.69 -11.77 0.54
C HIS A 115 -1.39 -11.00 -0.75
N LEU A 116 -2.18 -9.97 -1.08
CA LEU A 116 -1.89 -9.10 -2.23
C LEU A 116 -0.50 -8.44 -2.11
N PHE A 117 -0.10 -7.98 -0.92
CA PHE A 117 1.25 -7.45 -0.72
C PHE A 117 2.33 -8.51 -0.95
N GLN A 118 2.12 -9.73 -0.47
CA GLN A 118 3.06 -10.83 -0.70
C GLN A 118 3.19 -11.16 -2.20
N ASP A 119 2.08 -11.15 -2.96
CA ASP A 119 2.09 -11.38 -4.40
C ASP A 119 2.82 -10.24 -5.15
N LEU A 120 2.60 -8.98 -4.76
CA LEU A 120 3.34 -7.84 -5.31
C LEU A 120 4.85 -7.95 -5.03
N CYS A 121 5.24 -8.43 -3.86
CA CYS A 121 6.65 -8.66 -3.54
C CYS A 121 7.26 -9.77 -4.41
N ARG A 122 6.57 -10.89 -4.55
CA ARG A 122 7.10 -12.10 -5.23
C ARG A 122 7.08 -11.98 -6.74
N GLU A 123 6.00 -11.46 -7.30
CA GLU A 123 5.75 -11.46 -8.75
C GLU A 123 6.21 -10.17 -9.42
N ASP A 124 5.99 -9.02 -8.76
CA ASP A 124 6.29 -7.71 -9.34
C ASP A 124 7.61 -7.12 -8.81
N GLY A 125 8.28 -7.78 -7.85
CA GLY A 125 9.56 -7.33 -7.27
C GLY A 125 9.44 -6.04 -6.47
N ILE A 126 8.24 -5.71 -5.98
CA ILE A 126 7.98 -4.51 -5.16
C ILE A 126 8.35 -4.82 -3.71
N SER A 127 9.04 -3.90 -3.03
CA SER A 127 9.26 -3.98 -1.59
C SER A 127 8.12 -3.28 -0.85
N VAL A 128 7.58 -3.92 0.20
CA VAL A 128 6.55 -3.32 1.06
C VAL A 128 7.11 -3.14 2.47
N LEU A 129 7.12 -1.91 2.95
CA LEU A 129 7.38 -1.59 4.35
C LEU A 129 6.05 -1.23 5.02
N MET A 130 5.58 -2.12 5.87
CA MET A 130 4.30 -1.97 6.56
C MET A 130 4.51 -1.61 8.04
N VAL A 131 3.76 -0.68 8.55
CA VAL A 131 3.59 -0.41 9.97
C VAL A 131 2.25 -1.01 10.40
N THR A 132 2.26 -1.82 11.46
CA THR A 132 1.04 -2.39 12.05
C THR A 132 1.24 -2.68 13.53
N HIS A 133 0.16 -2.66 14.30
CA HIS A 133 0.11 -3.13 15.68
C HIS A 133 -0.49 -4.55 15.79
N ASP A 134 -0.87 -5.18 14.66
CA ASP A 134 -1.44 -6.53 14.63
C ASP A 134 -0.32 -7.58 14.51
N PRO A 135 -0.10 -8.42 15.54
CA PRO A 135 0.95 -9.44 15.52
C PRO A 135 0.73 -10.51 14.44
N LEU A 136 -0.52 -10.82 14.05
CA LEU A 136 -0.79 -11.81 12.99
C LEU A 136 -0.32 -11.28 11.63
N GLN A 137 -0.59 -10.01 11.34
CA GLN A 137 -0.13 -9.38 10.10
C GLN A 137 1.41 -9.23 10.09
N ALA A 138 2.00 -8.84 11.20
CA ALA A 138 3.45 -8.76 11.34
C ALA A 138 4.11 -10.13 11.12
N SER A 139 3.46 -11.23 11.53
CA SER A 139 3.97 -12.60 11.35
C SER A 139 4.01 -13.05 9.89
N MET A 140 3.25 -12.42 9.02
CA MET A 140 3.18 -12.76 7.59
C MET A 140 4.26 -12.05 6.75
N ALA A 141 5.06 -11.17 7.36
CA ALA A 141 6.16 -10.47 6.71
C ALA A 141 7.46 -11.31 6.72
N ASP A 142 8.31 -11.13 5.70
CA ASP A 142 9.63 -11.78 5.65
C ASP A 142 10.57 -11.31 6.76
N ARG A 143 10.40 -10.07 7.22
CA ARG A 143 11.20 -9.45 8.30
C ARG A 143 10.34 -8.52 9.13
N MET A 144 10.62 -8.48 10.42
CA MET A 144 9.93 -7.63 11.38
C MET A 144 10.90 -6.84 12.24
N LEU A 145 10.49 -5.64 12.62
CA LEU A 145 11.18 -4.81 13.64
C LEU A 145 10.14 -4.27 14.60
N LEU A 146 10.28 -4.55 15.89
CA LEU A 146 9.50 -3.91 16.94
C LEU A 146 10.16 -2.58 17.33
N LEU A 147 9.40 -1.50 17.24
CA LEU A 147 9.80 -0.20 17.75
C LEU A 147 9.12 0.08 19.10
N LYS A 148 9.94 0.41 20.10
CA LYS A 148 9.48 0.85 21.42
C LYS A 148 10.26 2.08 21.83
N ASP A 149 9.56 3.15 22.21
CA ASP A 149 10.16 4.42 22.63
C ASP A 149 11.19 5.00 21.61
N GLY A 150 10.92 4.80 20.31
CA GLY A 150 11.81 5.25 19.22
C GLY A 150 13.04 4.39 18.98
N LEU A 151 13.19 3.27 19.68
CA LEU A 151 14.30 2.33 19.54
C LEU A 151 13.81 0.96 19.03
N THR A 152 14.66 0.25 18.31
CA THR A 152 14.41 -1.14 17.93
C THR A 152 14.52 -2.03 19.16
N ALA A 153 13.40 -2.65 19.57
CA ALA A 153 13.32 -3.49 20.78
C ALA A 153 13.39 -4.99 20.46
N ALA A 154 12.90 -5.43 19.31
CA ALA A 154 12.93 -6.83 18.87
C ALA A 154 12.90 -6.94 17.34
N SER A 155 13.38 -8.06 16.80
CA SER A 155 13.37 -8.36 15.37
C SER A 155 12.63 -9.67 15.03
N ASP A 156 11.97 -10.27 16.02
CA ASP A 156 11.16 -11.48 15.87
C ASP A 156 9.89 -11.38 16.73
N ILE A 157 8.87 -12.17 16.35
CA ILE A 157 7.53 -12.11 16.96
C ILE A 157 7.56 -12.53 18.43
N ARG A 158 8.35 -13.54 18.79
CA ARG A 158 8.41 -14.03 20.18
C ARG A 158 8.93 -12.93 21.10
N SER A 159 10.06 -12.33 20.72
CA SER A 159 10.65 -11.22 21.48
C SER A 159 9.75 -10.00 21.52
N ALA A 160 8.94 -9.77 20.44
CA ALA A 160 8.06 -8.60 20.31
C ALA A 160 6.81 -8.69 21.18
N TRP A 161 6.13 -9.84 21.20
CA TRP A 161 4.82 -10.00 21.86
C TRP A 161 4.80 -11.03 22.98
N GLY A 162 5.94 -11.65 23.30
CA GLY A 162 6.03 -12.65 24.40
C GLY A 162 5.21 -13.92 24.11
N ILE A 163 5.01 -14.27 22.84
CA ILE A 163 4.24 -15.46 22.46
C ILE A 163 5.13 -16.69 22.69
N GLU A 164 4.86 -17.45 23.75
CA GLU A 164 5.44 -18.78 23.94
C GLU A 164 4.85 -19.76 22.93
N GLU A 165 5.68 -20.68 22.40
CA GLU A 165 5.17 -21.76 21.56
C GLU A 165 4.11 -22.56 22.31
N VAL A 166 2.89 -22.59 21.79
CA VAL A 166 1.94 -23.65 22.14
C VAL A 166 2.45 -24.92 21.46
N ASN A 167 3.08 -25.80 22.25
CA ASN A 167 3.48 -27.14 21.85
C ASN A 167 2.28 -27.99 21.42
#